data_e59e7f773a86d65bd2503522646eeff7
#
_entry.id   e59e7f773a86d65bd2503522646eeff7
#
_cell.length_a   1.000
_cell.length_b   1.000
_cell.length_c   1.000
_cell.angle_alpha   90.00
_cell.angle_beta   90.00
_cell.angle_gamma   90.00
#
_symmetry.space_group_name_H-M   'P 1'
#
loop_
_entity.id
_entity.type
_entity.pdbx_description
1 polymer ?
#
loop_
_entity_poly.entity_id
_entity_poly.type
_entity_poly.pdbx_seq_one_letter_code
_entity_poly.pdbx_strand_id
1 'polypeptide(L)'
;MTGENYTVTELMTATADAIKDRLGGAVWVDGEISGPRESRGHFYFDLVDRDDKGAVTAKVPVALWSRTRTRVDQKLRDAGAVRLEEGVKVRIRGPLELWLAGGRLQLSMHDIDPAFTLEALESERERVLALLRAENLIERNRLLPLDAMPLHIALITADESAAQADFMHSLVESGLPWQVAFIDSKVQGAGAERTIAAALRTAQRMNVDVIALVRGGGSRLDLAVFDHELVARTIATANLPVFTGIGHEIDTSVADVVAHTASKTPTACAEALIDIAMDVVNRSEVAWADIAEIATTTIDTERERLARYARHAAIGARTRLTVERHRMSTTTTRLTRTIDTTTKSEKQALDLFAARLSAVDPVRTLARGWSITRTMSGTVVRQASEVSPGDTLVTTVADGTITSTATEID
;
A
#
# COMPACT_ATOMS: atom_id res chain seq x y z
N MET A 1 -24.32 -60.74 28.26
CA MET A 1 -23.31 -59.74 27.99
C MET A 1 -22.43 -59.64 29.20
N THR A 2 -21.32 -60.35 29.19
CA THR A 2 -20.29 -60.29 30.23
C THR A 2 -19.48 -59.00 30.02
N GLY A 3 -19.91 -57.94 30.71
CA GLY A 3 -19.12 -56.71 30.72
C GLY A 3 -17.83 -56.93 31.49
N GLU A 4 -16.70 -56.78 30.81
CA GLU A 4 -15.39 -56.69 31.50
C GLU A 4 -15.40 -55.49 32.42
N ASN A 5 -15.08 -55.66 33.69
CA ASN A 5 -14.99 -54.54 34.63
C ASN A 5 -13.57 -53.98 34.61
N TYR A 6 -13.44 -52.72 34.32
CA TYR A 6 -12.17 -52.00 34.34
C TYR A 6 -12.16 -50.99 35.47
N THR A 7 -11.04 -50.80 36.13
CA THR A 7 -10.73 -49.57 36.84
C THR A 7 -10.49 -48.43 35.83
N VAL A 8 -10.59 -47.17 36.25
CA VAL A 8 -10.33 -46.02 35.36
C VAL A 8 -8.93 -46.11 34.74
N THR A 9 -7.94 -46.51 35.52
CA THR A 9 -6.56 -46.68 35.05
C THR A 9 -6.45 -47.80 34.00
N GLU A 10 -7.05 -48.92 34.23
CA GLU A 10 -7.04 -50.06 33.29
C GLU A 10 -7.75 -49.69 31.97
N LEU A 11 -8.90 -49.02 32.05
CA LEU A 11 -9.62 -48.55 30.86
C LEU A 11 -8.78 -47.55 30.04
N MET A 12 -8.18 -46.58 30.70
CA MET A 12 -7.34 -45.58 30.04
C MET A 12 -6.08 -46.20 29.46
N THR A 13 -5.46 -47.17 30.15
CA THR A 13 -4.30 -47.89 29.63
C THR A 13 -4.66 -48.73 28.41
N ALA A 14 -5.74 -49.51 28.48
CA ALA A 14 -6.23 -50.30 27.35
C ALA A 14 -6.58 -49.42 26.14
N THR A 15 -7.15 -48.24 26.37
CA THR A 15 -7.42 -47.29 25.32
C THR A 15 -6.13 -46.75 24.70
N ALA A 16 -5.13 -46.40 25.49
CA ALA A 16 -3.83 -45.95 25.04
C ALA A 16 -3.12 -47.02 24.19
N ASP A 17 -3.14 -48.27 24.64
CA ASP A 17 -2.55 -49.42 23.95
C ASP A 17 -3.27 -49.67 22.61
N ALA A 18 -4.60 -49.65 22.60
CA ALA A 18 -5.40 -49.79 21.35
C ALA A 18 -5.10 -48.71 20.31
N ILE A 19 -4.93 -47.46 20.74
CA ILE A 19 -4.52 -46.35 19.86
C ILE A 19 -3.10 -46.61 19.31
N LYS A 20 -2.18 -46.99 20.16
CA LYS A 20 -0.79 -47.28 19.77
C LYS A 20 -0.70 -48.48 18.83
N ASP A 21 -1.42 -49.54 19.08
CA ASP A 21 -1.44 -50.75 18.26
C ASP A 21 -2.07 -50.47 16.88
N ARG A 22 -3.11 -49.65 16.83
CA ARG A 22 -3.83 -49.34 15.60
C ARG A 22 -3.08 -48.35 14.70
N LEU A 23 -2.44 -47.31 15.28
CA LEU A 23 -1.76 -46.25 14.55
C LEU A 23 -0.26 -46.53 14.34
N GLY A 24 0.31 -47.56 14.97
CA GLY A 24 1.67 -48.06 14.65
C GLY A 24 2.82 -47.07 14.91
N GLY A 25 2.64 -46.12 15.83
CA GLY A 25 3.67 -45.14 16.18
C GLY A 25 3.41 -43.73 15.65
N ALA A 26 4.41 -43.10 15.04
CA ALA A 26 4.27 -41.74 14.52
C ALA A 26 3.53 -41.71 13.17
N VAL A 27 2.42 -41.02 13.11
CA VAL A 27 1.58 -40.82 11.91
C VAL A 27 1.79 -39.43 11.32
N TRP A 28 1.59 -39.30 10.02
CA TRP A 28 1.44 -38.00 9.37
C TRP A 28 -0.01 -37.56 9.45
N VAL A 29 -0.22 -36.31 9.85
CA VAL A 29 -1.55 -35.69 9.96
C VAL A 29 -1.53 -34.34 9.28
N ASP A 30 -2.49 -34.11 8.40
CA ASP A 30 -2.73 -32.84 7.72
C ASP A 30 -3.78 -32.07 8.50
N GLY A 31 -3.67 -30.75 8.50
CA GLY A 31 -4.68 -29.87 9.11
C GLY A 31 -4.23 -28.43 9.17
N GLU A 32 -5.08 -27.59 9.71
CA GLU A 32 -4.84 -26.15 9.89
C GLU A 32 -4.49 -25.86 11.35
N ILE A 33 -3.50 -25.02 11.59
CA ILE A 33 -3.10 -24.60 12.94
C ILE A 33 -4.16 -23.65 13.52
N SER A 34 -4.60 -23.92 14.74
CA SER A 34 -5.51 -23.04 15.49
C SER A 34 -5.06 -22.90 16.95
N GLY A 35 -5.16 -21.67 17.48
CA GLY A 35 -4.81 -21.35 18.86
C GLY A 35 -3.33 -21.57 19.21
N PRO A 36 -2.36 -21.17 18.38
CA PRO A 36 -0.95 -21.34 18.67
C PRO A 36 -0.55 -20.54 19.93
N ARG A 37 0.16 -21.22 20.83
CA ARG A 37 0.63 -20.63 22.08
C ARG A 37 1.96 -21.24 22.52
N GLU A 38 2.78 -20.41 23.11
CA GLU A 38 4.04 -20.83 23.71
C GLU A 38 3.91 -20.89 25.24
N SER A 39 4.40 -21.95 25.85
CA SER A 39 4.45 -22.09 27.30
C SER A 39 5.68 -22.90 27.73
N ARG A 40 6.50 -22.32 28.60
CA ARG A 40 7.70 -22.94 29.17
C ARG A 40 8.67 -23.50 28.11
N GLY A 41 8.82 -22.84 26.97
CA GLY A 41 9.67 -23.27 25.86
C GLY A 41 9.06 -24.36 24.96
N HIS A 42 7.85 -24.79 25.23
CA HIS A 42 7.07 -25.71 24.40
C HIS A 42 6.07 -24.92 23.57
N PHE A 43 5.75 -25.43 22.38
CA PHE A 43 4.76 -24.81 21.50
C PHE A 43 3.53 -25.73 21.40
N TYR A 44 2.36 -25.15 21.61
CA TYR A 44 1.08 -25.86 21.61
C TYR A 44 0.12 -25.21 20.63
N PHE A 45 -0.67 -26.03 19.94
CA PHE A 45 -1.76 -25.59 19.07
C PHE A 45 -2.78 -26.72 18.91
N ASP A 46 -3.94 -26.40 18.38
CA ASP A 46 -4.88 -27.39 17.88
C ASP A 46 -4.66 -27.55 16.38
N LEU A 47 -4.58 -28.76 15.88
CA LEU A 47 -4.65 -29.08 14.46
C LEU A 47 -6.13 -29.34 14.15
N VAL A 48 -6.69 -28.56 13.22
CA VAL A 48 -8.13 -28.58 12.94
C VAL A 48 -8.42 -28.87 11.47
N ASP A 49 -9.53 -29.56 11.24
CA ASP A 49 -10.19 -29.59 9.93
C ASP A 49 -11.39 -28.65 9.94
N ARG A 50 -11.64 -27.98 8.80
CA ARG A 50 -12.79 -27.12 8.63
C ARG A 50 -13.62 -27.55 7.42
N ASP A 51 -14.92 -27.34 7.51
CA ASP A 51 -15.81 -27.47 6.37
C ASP A 51 -15.75 -26.28 5.43
N ASP A 52 -16.46 -26.35 4.30
CA ASP A 52 -16.56 -25.26 3.30
C ASP A 52 -17.13 -23.96 3.86
N LYS A 53 -17.74 -23.99 5.04
CA LYS A 53 -18.28 -22.82 5.74
C LYS A 53 -17.34 -22.29 6.82
N GLY A 54 -16.14 -22.90 6.98
CA GLY A 54 -15.14 -22.53 7.95
C GLY A 54 -15.40 -23.06 9.36
N ALA A 55 -16.43 -23.89 9.58
CA ALA A 55 -16.69 -24.50 10.88
C ALA A 55 -15.71 -25.65 11.14
N VAL A 56 -15.21 -25.75 12.38
CA VAL A 56 -14.32 -26.83 12.78
C VAL A 56 -15.08 -28.14 12.86
N THR A 57 -14.70 -29.11 12.02
CA THR A 57 -15.30 -30.45 11.97
C THR A 57 -14.57 -31.46 12.83
N ALA A 58 -13.25 -31.31 12.96
CA ALA A 58 -12.41 -32.14 13.81
C ALA A 58 -11.25 -31.32 14.38
N LYS A 59 -10.75 -31.74 15.55
CA LYS A 59 -9.54 -31.15 16.11
C LYS A 59 -8.75 -32.11 16.95
N VAL A 60 -7.43 -31.97 16.93
CA VAL A 60 -6.51 -32.69 17.83
C VAL A 60 -5.51 -31.72 18.41
N PRO A 61 -5.34 -31.69 19.76
CA PRO A 61 -4.28 -30.92 20.40
C PRO A 61 -2.90 -31.43 20.00
N VAL A 62 -1.99 -30.52 19.72
CA VAL A 62 -0.61 -30.78 19.31
C VAL A 62 0.34 -30.17 20.33
N ALA A 63 1.38 -30.89 20.68
CA ALA A 63 2.52 -30.37 21.43
C ALA A 63 3.81 -30.57 20.65
N LEU A 64 4.53 -29.46 20.44
CA LEU A 64 5.90 -29.45 19.97
C LEU A 64 6.83 -29.17 21.15
N TRP A 65 7.51 -30.21 21.58
CA TRP A 65 8.38 -30.16 22.74
C TRP A 65 9.69 -29.40 22.45
N SER A 66 10.24 -28.71 23.42
CA SER A 66 11.48 -27.93 23.28
C SER A 66 12.64 -28.73 22.66
N ARG A 67 12.74 -30.02 22.94
CA ARG A 67 13.80 -30.91 22.40
C ARG A 67 13.71 -31.03 20.85
N THR A 68 12.52 -31.13 20.33
CA THR A 68 12.26 -31.30 18.88
C THR A 68 12.08 -29.98 18.17
N ARG A 69 11.71 -28.92 18.90
CA ARG A 69 11.44 -27.59 18.37
C ARG A 69 12.60 -27.02 17.55
N THR A 70 13.83 -27.07 18.10
CA THR A 70 15.01 -26.52 17.38
C THR A 70 15.20 -27.16 16.00
N ARG A 71 14.98 -28.48 15.89
CA ARG A 71 15.09 -29.20 14.62
C ARG A 71 13.96 -28.85 13.66
N VAL A 72 12.73 -28.74 14.17
CA VAL A 72 11.56 -28.35 13.37
C VAL A 72 11.72 -26.90 12.89
N ASP A 73 12.10 -25.98 13.77
CA ASP A 73 12.34 -24.58 13.42
C ASP A 73 13.47 -24.42 12.39
N GLN A 74 14.52 -25.26 12.48
CA GLN A 74 15.59 -25.26 11.47
C GLN A 74 15.06 -25.73 10.13
N LYS A 75 14.31 -26.84 10.08
CA LYS A 75 13.72 -27.37 8.85
C LYS A 75 12.78 -26.39 8.19
N LEU A 76 12.01 -25.64 8.97
CA LEU A 76 11.13 -24.59 8.49
C LEU A 76 11.91 -23.39 7.92
N ARG A 77 13.00 -22.98 8.58
CA ARG A 77 13.88 -21.91 8.06
C ARG A 77 14.54 -22.30 6.74
N ASP A 78 15.06 -23.52 6.65
CA ASP A 78 15.73 -24.03 5.45
C ASP A 78 14.77 -24.13 4.24
N ALA A 79 13.47 -24.31 4.51
CA ALA A 79 12.42 -24.38 3.51
C ALA A 79 11.79 -23.01 3.15
N GLY A 80 12.39 -21.89 3.56
CA GLY A 80 11.90 -20.55 3.21
C GLY A 80 11.19 -19.84 4.36
N ALA A 81 11.60 -20.08 5.60
CA ALA A 81 11.12 -19.42 6.83
C ALA A 81 9.60 -19.56 7.06
N VAL A 82 9.05 -20.75 6.80
CA VAL A 82 7.66 -21.10 7.20
C VAL A 82 7.53 -21.00 8.72
N ARG A 83 6.50 -20.32 9.22
CA ARG A 83 6.19 -20.22 10.66
C ARG A 83 4.94 -21.00 11.00
N LEU A 84 4.89 -21.52 12.23
CA LEU A 84 3.71 -22.19 12.77
C LEU A 84 2.75 -21.13 13.35
N GLU A 85 1.87 -20.57 12.51
CA GLU A 85 0.95 -19.50 12.87
C GLU A 85 -0.51 -19.93 12.65
N GLU A 86 -1.44 -19.18 13.24
CA GLU A 86 -2.89 -19.40 13.09
C GLU A 86 -3.28 -19.44 11.59
N GLY A 87 -4.09 -20.44 11.22
CA GLY A 87 -4.64 -20.58 9.88
C GLY A 87 -3.71 -21.27 8.87
N VAL A 88 -2.47 -21.59 9.25
CA VAL A 88 -1.50 -22.25 8.35
C VAL A 88 -1.81 -23.72 8.21
N LYS A 89 -1.97 -24.20 6.97
CA LYS A 89 -2.10 -25.63 6.66
C LYS A 89 -0.75 -26.30 6.73
N VAL A 90 -0.65 -27.33 7.53
CA VAL A 90 0.58 -28.09 7.77
C VAL A 90 0.35 -29.59 7.68
N ARG A 91 1.40 -30.32 7.32
CA ARG A 91 1.50 -31.76 7.46
C ARG A 91 2.55 -32.07 8.52
N ILE A 92 2.12 -32.59 9.64
CA ILE A 92 2.98 -32.87 10.78
C ILE A 92 3.04 -34.36 11.08
N ARG A 93 4.15 -34.82 11.67
CA ARG A 93 4.35 -36.20 12.05
C ARG A 93 4.61 -36.32 13.54
N GLY A 94 3.92 -37.24 14.15
CA GLY A 94 4.13 -37.58 15.57
C GLY A 94 3.29 -38.75 16.03
N PRO A 95 3.61 -39.34 17.20
CA PRO A 95 2.74 -40.30 17.87
C PRO A 95 1.51 -39.58 18.45
N LEU A 96 0.38 -40.25 18.36
CA LEU A 96 -0.83 -39.87 19.09
C LEU A 96 -0.81 -40.53 20.47
N GLU A 97 -0.79 -39.72 21.51
CA GLU A 97 -0.63 -40.14 22.88
C GLU A 97 -1.88 -39.78 23.69
N LEU A 98 -2.31 -40.72 24.54
CA LEU A 98 -3.36 -40.47 25.51
C LEU A 98 -2.72 -40.18 26.88
N TRP A 99 -2.90 -38.96 27.39
CA TRP A 99 -2.46 -38.59 28.71
C TRP A 99 -3.42 -39.17 29.76
N LEU A 100 -2.99 -40.26 30.41
CA LEU A 100 -3.83 -41.07 31.29
C LEU A 100 -4.46 -40.26 32.43
N ALA A 101 -3.68 -39.39 33.12
CA ALA A 101 -4.16 -38.60 34.24
C ALA A 101 -5.25 -37.58 33.91
N GLY A 102 -5.31 -37.11 32.67
CA GLY A 102 -6.26 -36.10 32.23
C GLY A 102 -7.23 -36.53 31.14
N GLY A 103 -7.10 -37.79 30.65
CA GLY A 103 -7.94 -38.31 29.56
C GLY A 103 -7.84 -37.56 28.26
N ARG A 104 -6.73 -36.87 28.03
CA ARG A 104 -6.56 -36.00 26.83
C ARG A 104 -5.76 -36.70 25.76
N LEU A 105 -6.32 -36.76 24.59
CA LEU A 105 -5.62 -37.18 23.39
C LEU A 105 -4.78 -36.03 22.86
N GLN A 106 -3.49 -36.29 22.55
CA GLN A 106 -2.57 -35.26 22.09
C GLN A 106 -1.61 -35.84 21.06
N LEU A 107 -1.35 -35.09 19.99
CA LEU A 107 -0.32 -35.44 19.02
C LEU A 107 1.01 -34.81 19.44
N SER A 108 2.04 -35.66 19.65
CA SER A 108 3.38 -35.19 20.01
C SER A 108 4.17 -34.96 18.72
N MET A 109 4.28 -33.70 18.29
CA MET A 109 4.92 -33.37 17.02
C MET A 109 6.42 -33.62 17.04
N HIS A 110 6.89 -34.47 16.14
CA HIS A 110 8.30 -34.82 15.98
C HIS A 110 8.89 -34.24 14.66
N ASP A 111 8.09 -34.09 13.62
CA ASP A 111 8.53 -33.64 12.32
C ASP A 111 7.42 -32.85 11.58
N ILE A 112 7.80 -32.14 10.53
CA ILE A 112 6.91 -31.41 9.66
C ILE A 112 7.34 -31.57 8.20
N ASP A 113 6.38 -31.53 7.29
CA ASP A 113 6.62 -31.45 5.86
C ASP A 113 6.39 -30.01 5.35
N PRO A 114 7.44 -29.20 5.20
CA PRO A 114 7.28 -27.83 4.72
C PRO A 114 6.81 -27.73 3.27
N ALA A 115 7.11 -28.76 2.44
CA ALA A 115 6.70 -28.77 1.03
C ALA A 115 5.17 -28.77 0.90
N PHE A 116 4.50 -29.56 1.75
CA PHE A 116 3.03 -29.58 1.80
C PHE A 116 2.43 -28.18 2.08
N THR A 117 3.02 -27.43 3.01
CA THR A 117 2.56 -26.06 3.32
C THR A 117 2.75 -25.12 2.13
N LEU A 118 3.90 -25.21 1.45
CA LEU A 118 4.18 -24.39 0.28
C LEU A 118 3.26 -24.74 -0.90
N GLU A 119 3.02 -26.03 -1.15
CA GLU A 119 2.07 -26.49 -2.18
C GLU A 119 0.63 -26.02 -1.88
N ALA A 120 0.22 -26.06 -0.63
CA ALA A 120 -1.10 -25.57 -0.22
C ALA A 120 -1.26 -24.05 -0.47
N LEU A 121 -0.22 -23.27 -0.20
CA LEU A 121 -0.21 -21.82 -0.47
C LEU A 121 -0.27 -21.54 -1.97
N GLU A 122 0.52 -22.25 -2.78
CA GLU A 122 0.52 -22.07 -4.24
C GLU A 122 -0.83 -22.45 -4.86
N SER A 123 -1.43 -23.55 -4.41
CA SER A 123 -2.76 -23.99 -4.86
C SER A 123 -3.83 -22.94 -4.52
N GLU A 124 -3.80 -22.36 -3.33
CA GLU A 124 -4.75 -21.29 -2.94
C GLU A 124 -4.55 -20.04 -3.77
N ARG A 125 -3.29 -19.63 -4.02
CA ARG A 125 -2.95 -18.52 -4.90
C ARG A 125 -3.51 -18.72 -6.31
N GLU A 126 -3.30 -19.90 -6.91
CA GLU A 126 -3.82 -20.24 -8.24
C GLU A 126 -5.35 -20.21 -8.27
N ARG A 127 -6.00 -20.73 -7.22
CA ARG A 127 -7.47 -20.70 -7.06
C ARG A 127 -7.99 -19.27 -7.07
N VAL A 128 -7.37 -18.38 -6.28
CA VAL A 128 -7.79 -16.96 -6.20
C VAL A 128 -7.59 -16.27 -7.54
N LEU A 129 -6.46 -16.49 -8.21
CA LEU A 129 -6.21 -15.92 -9.54
C LEU A 129 -7.23 -16.40 -10.58
N ALA A 130 -7.60 -17.69 -10.56
CA ALA A 130 -8.60 -18.24 -11.47
C ALA A 130 -9.99 -17.60 -11.24
N LEU A 131 -10.39 -17.42 -9.99
CA LEU A 131 -11.62 -16.74 -9.60
C LEU A 131 -11.65 -15.28 -10.12
N LEU A 132 -10.59 -14.52 -9.86
CA LEU A 132 -10.52 -13.11 -10.25
C LEU A 132 -10.48 -12.93 -11.77
N ARG A 133 -9.85 -13.89 -12.51
CA ARG A 133 -9.89 -13.93 -13.98
C ARG A 133 -11.30 -14.18 -14.51
N ALA A 134 -12.02 -15.14 -13.93
CA ALA A 134 -13.38 -15.46 -14.34
C ALA A 134 -14.35 -14.28 -14.16
N GLU A 135 -14.09 -13.43 -13.17
CA GLU A 135 -14.87 -12.22 -12.89
C GLU A 135 -14.33 -10.96 -13.62
N ASN A 136 -13.29 -11.05 -14.43
CA ASN A 136 -12.63 -9.94 -15.12
C ASN A 136 -12.12 -8.85 -14.16
N LEU A 137 -11.63 -9.23 -12.98
CA LEU A 137 -11.15 -8.31 -11.96
C LEU A 137 -9.65 -8.03 -12.02
N ILE A 138 -8.86 -8.85 -12.73
CA ILE A 138 -7.39 -8.75 -12.76
C ILE A 138 -6.91 -7.36 -13.22
N GLU A 139 -7.46 -6.86 -14.33
CA GLU A 139 -7.00 -5.61 -14.94
C GLU A 139 -7.79 -4.38 -14.46
N ARG A 140 -8.80 -4.57 -13.63
CA ARG A 140 -9.76 -3.51 -13.32
C ARG A 140 -9.13 -2.31 -12.62
N ASN A 141 -8.27 -2.53 -11.63
CA ASN A 141 -7.60 -1.44 -10.92
C ASN A 141 -6.52 -0.79 -11.79
N ARG A 142 -5.80 -1.58 -12.60
CA ARG A 142 -4.79 -1.10 -13.54
C ARG A 142 -5.35 -0.12 -14.58
N LEU A 143 -6.62 -0.28 -14.96
CA LEU A 143 -7.30 0.58 -15.94
C LEU A 143 -7.88 1.87 -15.33
N LEU A 144 -7.77 2.07 -14.02
CA LEU A 144 -8.23 3.32 -13.41
C LEU A 144 -7.35 4.49 -13.87
N PRO A 145 -7.96 5.65 -14.12
CA PRO A 145 -7.20 6.85 -14.41
C PRO A 145 -6.36 7.24 -13.19
N LEU A 146 -5.11 7.54 -13.43
CA LEU A 146 -4.20 8.07 -12.42
C LEU A 146 -4.08 9.59 -12.63
N ASP A 147 -4.13 10.35 -11.55
CA ASP A 147 -3.85 11.78 -11.62
C ASP A 147 -2.41 11.99 -12.12
N ALA A 148 -2.23 13.01 -12.95
CA ALA A 148 -0.91 13.34 -13.46
C ALA A 148 0.08 13.75 -12.35
N MET A 149 -0.44 14.24 -11.23
CA MET A 149 0.36 14.66 -10.07
C MET A 149 -0.30 14.17 -8.76
N PRO A 150 -0.17 12.87 -8.42
CA PRO A 150 -0.89 12.22 -7.32
C PRO A 150 -0.24 12.55 -5.97
N LEU A 151 -0.39 13.77 -5.49
CA LEU A 151 0.28 14.26 -4.28
C LEU A 151 -0.41 13.84 -2.98
N HIS A 152 -1.66 13.37 -3.02
CA HIS A 152 -2.39 12.92 -1.85
C HIS A 152 -2.42 11.39 -1.79
N ILE A 153 -1.69 10.83 -0.85
CA ILE A 153 -1.48 9.39 -0.72
C ILE A 153 -2.13 8.86 0.55
N ALA A 154 -2.91 7.79 0.46
CA ALA A 154 -3.24 6.98 1.63
C ALA A 154 -2.18 5.88 1.78
N LEU A 155 -1.34 5.97 2.79
CA LEU A 155 -0.31 4.97 3.10
C LEU A 155 -0.87 3.94 4.08
N ILE A 156 -0.92 2.68 3.65
CA ILE A 156 -1.35 1.54 4.45
C ILE A 156 -0.13 0.67 4.75
N THR A 157 0.24 0.59 6.01
CA THR A 157 1.30 -0.29 6.52
C THR A 157 1.18 -0.36 8.04
N ALA A 158 2.03 -1.19 8.70
CA ALA A 158 2.09 -1.23 10.15
C ALA A 158 2.79 0.02 10.69
N ASP A 159 2.30 0.53 11.81
CA ASP A 159 2.87 1.69 12.50
C ASP A 159 4.30 1.41 12.98
N GLU A 160 5.13 2.44 12.98
CA GLU A 160 6.55 2.40 13.37
C GLU A 160 7.36 1.30 12.62
N SER A 161 6.89 0.86 11.45
CA SER A 161 7.57 -0.14 10.65
C SER A 161 8.70 0.46 9.80
N ALA A 162 9.71 -0.36 9.48
CA ALA A 162 10.75 0.02 8.52
C ALA A 162 10.14 0.40 7.16
N ALA A 163 9.08 -0.29 6.72
CA ALA A 163 8.37 0.02 5.48
C ALA A 163 7.79 1.43 5.46
N GLN A 164 7.18 1.85 6.58
CA GLN A 164 6.68 3.22 6.74
C GLN A 164 7.83 4.23 6.66
N ALA A 165 8.91 3.96 7.40
CA ALA A 165 10.07 4.85 7.43
C ALA A 165 10.72 4.98 6.04
N ASP A 166 10.95 3.87 5.35
CA ASP A 166 11.55 3.83 4.01
C ASP A 166 10.69 4.57 2.98
N PHE A 167 9.39 4.32 2.97
CA PHE A 167 8.45 5.00 2.07
C PHE A 167 8.40 6.51 2.31
N MET A 168 8.26 6.92 3.58
CA MET A 168 8.20 8.32 3.96
C MET A 168 9.53 9.05 3.69
N HIS A 169 10.65 8.37 3.93
CA HIS A 169 11.98 8.94 3.66
C HIS A 169 12.16 9.28 2.18
N SER A 170 11.83 8.35 1.28
CA SER A 170 11.89 8.59 -0.18
C SER A 170 11.01 9.76 -0.60
N LEU A 171 9.78 9.86 -0.07
CA LEU A 171 8.90 10.99 -0.40
C LEU A 171 9.46 12.33 0.08
N VAL A 172 10.03 12.38 1.28
CA VAL A 172 10.63 13.61 1.83
C VAL A 172 11.86 14.02 1.03
N GLU A 173 12.73 13.08 0.65
CA GLU A 173 13.91 13.36 -0.17
C GLU A 173 13.58 13.93 -1.55
N SER A 174 12.43 13.60 -2.11
CA SER A 174 12.01 14.14 -3.42
C SER A 174 11.76 15.65 -3.41
N GLY A 175 11.56 16.26 -2.24
CA GLY A 175 11.26 17.68 -2.10
C GLY A 175 9.89 18.12 -2.59
N LEU A 176 9.03 17.20 -3.05
CA LEU A 176 7.67 17.48 -3.48
C LEU A 176 6.71 17.61 -2.29
N PRO A 177 5.63 18.39 -2.40
CA PRO A 177 4.71 18.69 -1.29
C PRO A 177 3.68 17.57 -1.07
N TRP A 178 4.13 16.37 -0.77
CA TRP A 178 3.29 15.21 -0.51
C TRP A 178 2.38 15.39 0.70
N GLN A 179 1.15 14.96 0.57
CA GLN A 179 0.20 14.80 1.67
C GLN A 179 -0.06 13.32 1.90
N VAL A 180 0.43 12.78 3.00
CA VAL A 180 0.29 11.37 3.32
C VAL A 180 -0.69 11.18 4.48
N ALA A 181 -1.79 10.52 4.18
CA ALA A 181 -2.75 10.04 5.17
C ALA A 181 -2.34 8.63 5.58
N PHE A 182 -1.76 8.50 6.76
CA PHE A 182 -1.34 7.20 7.29
C PHE A 182 -2.53 6.43 7.85
N ILE A 183 -2.62 5.15 7.51
CA ILE A 183 -3.61 4.20 8.04
C ILE A 183 -2.84 3.00 8.59
N ASP A 184 -2.80 2.88 9.91
CA ASP A 184 -2.21 1.71 10.55
C ASP A 184 -3.00 0.45 10.19
N SER A 185 -2.27 -0.56 9.75
CA SER A 185 -2.83 -1.87 9.42
C SER A 185 -1.83 -2.97 9.74
N LYS A 186 -2.32 -4.00 10.40
CA LYS A 186 -1.58 -5.23 10.52
C LYS A 186 -1.39 -5.83 9.13
N VAL A 187 -0.15 -5.93 8.67
CA VAL A 187 0.21 -6.41 7.32
C VAL A 187 0.80 -7.81 7.30
N GLN A 188 0.81 -8.51 8.45
CA GLN A 188 1.29 -9.89 8.57
C GLN A 188 0.62 -10.61 9.74
N GLY A 189 0.60 -11.95 9.71
CA GLY A 189 0.03 -12.82 10.76
C GLY A 189 -1.50 -12.88 10.71
N ALA A 190 -2.07 -13.65 11.63
CA ALA A 190 -3.51 -13.97 11.65
C ALA A 190 -4.41 -12.73 11.69
N GLY A 191 -5.40 -12.67 10.81
CA GLY A 191 -6.39 -11.59 10.72
C GLY A 191 -5.92 -10.37 9.94
N ALA A 192 -4.68 -10.36 9.43
CA ALA A 192 -4.15 -9.23 8.67
C ALA A 192 -4.94 -8.97 7.38
N GLU A 193 -5.50 -10.01 6.75
CA GLU A 193 -6.36 -9.89 5.56
C GLU A 193 -7.57 -8.99 5.81
N ARG A 194 -8.12 -9.03 7.02
CA ARG A 194 -9.29 -8.22 7.41
C ARG A 194 -8.89 -6.78 7.69
N THR A 195 -7.75 -6.57 8.37
CA THR A 195 -7.27 -5.22 8.68
C THR A 195 -6.84 -4.49 7.41
N ILE A 196 -6.14 -5.16 6.49
CA ILE A 196 -5.77 -4.61 5.18
C ILE A 196 -7.03 -4.26 4.38
N ALA A 197 -8.00 -5.17 4.27
CA ALA A 197 -9.24 -4.90 3.54
C ALA A 197 -10.05 -3.74 4.17
N ALA A 198 -10.06 -3.63 5.49
CA ALA A 198 -10.68 -2.51 6.19
C ALA A 198 -9.94 -1.19 5.92
N ALA A 199 -8.61 -1.20 5.97
CA ALA A 199 -7.76 -0.05 5.67
C ALA A 199 -7.96 0.44 4.23
N LEU A 200 -7.97 -0.48 3.25
CA LEU A 200 -8.27 -0.18 1.84
C LEU A 200 -9.64 0.47 1.67
N ARG A 201 -10.68 -0.05 2.34
CA ARG A 201 -12.03 0.57 2.30
C ARG A 201 -12.05 1.94 2.97
N THR A 202 -11.26 2.14 4.00
CA THR A 202 -11.14 3.44 4.67
C THR A 202 -10.45 4.44 3.75
N ALA A 203 -9.34 4.07 3.13
CA ALA A 203 -8.61 4.89 2.17
C ALA A 203 -9.50 5.37 1.01
N GLN A 204 -10.35 4.49 0.49
CA GLN A 204 -11.29 4.83 -0.61
C GLN A 204 -12.34 5.90 -0.25
N ARG A 205 -12.53 6.19 1.04
CA ARG A 205 -13.44 7.22 1.52
C ARG A 205 -12.74 8.55 1.81
N MET A 206 -11.42 8.57 1.70
CA MET A 206 -10.60 9.75 1.95
C MET A 206 -10.44 10.55 0.65
N ASN A 207 -10.06 11.81 0.77
CA ASN A 207 -9.69 12.62 -0.40
C ASN A 207 -8.21 12.42 -0.71
N VAL A 208 -7.93 11.33 -1.38
CA VAL A 208 -6.58 10.96 -1.81
C VAL A 208 -6.61 10.59 -3.28
N ASP A 209 -5.47 10.73 -3.94
CA ASP A 209 -5.32 10.45 -5.36
C ASP A 209 -4.99 8.97 -5.58
N VAL A 210 -4.22 8.38 -4.66
CA VAL A 210 -3.75 6.99 -4.72
C VAL A 210 -3.70 6.35 -3.34
N ILE A 211 -3.72 5.02 -3.33
CA ILE A 211 -3.50 4.20 -2.14
C ILE A 211 -2.17 3.49 -2.31
N ALA A 212 -1.27 3.62 -1.34
CA ALA A 212 -0.02 2.86 -1.26
C ALA A 212 -0.15 1.79 -0.16
N LEU A 213 -0.11 0.53 -0.56
CA LEU A 213 -0.08 -0.62 0.36
C LEU A 213 1.33 -1.17 0.38
N VAL A 214 2.05 -0.96 1.48
CA VAL A 214 3.45 -1.34 1.57
C VAL A 214 3.72 -2.24 2.77
N ARG A 215 4.72 -3.11 2.61
CA ARG A 215 5.18 -4.01 3.63
C ARG A 215 6.71 -4.11 3.58
N GLY A 216 7.34 -4.18 4.73
CA GLY A 216 8.78 -4.43 4.86
C GLY A 216 9.16 -5.88 4.59
N GLY A 217 10.43 -6.21 4.71
CA GLY A 217 10.95 -7.57 4.59
C GLY A 217 10.30 -8.55 5.57
N GLY A 218 10.24 -9.83 5.23
CA GLY A 218 9.67 -10.91 6.02
C GLY A 218 9.70 -12.24 5.27
N SER A 219 9.09 -13.29 5.82
CA SER A 219 9.05 -14.62 5.23
C SER A 219 8.04 -14.71 4.07
N ARG A 220 8.17 -15.77 3.24
CA ARG A 220 7.16 -16.11 2.21
C ARG A 220 5.76 -16.30 2.79
N LEU A 221 5.65 -16.82 3.98
CA LEU A 221 4.38 -17.02 4.67
C LEU A 221 3.71 -15.69 5.01
N ASP A 222 4.48 -14.67 5.35
CA ASP A 222 3.97 -13.33 5.61
C ASP A 222 3.40 -12.68 4.34
N LEU A 223 3.80 -13.16 3.14
CA LEU A 223 3.25 -12.74 1.86
C LEU A 223 1.90 -13.40 1.54
N ALA A 224 1.60 -14.56 2.12
CA ALA A 224 0.34 -15.28 1.87
C ALA A 224 -0.92 -14.46 2.21
N VAL A 225 -0.80 -13.49 3.12
CA VAL A 225 -1.88 -12.53 3.41
C VAL A 225 -2.29 -11.74 2.18
N PHE A 226 -1.33 -11.42 1.30
CA PHE A 226 -1.56 -10.66 0.07
C PHE A 226 -2.05 -11.53 -1.10
N ASP A 227 -2.00 -12.86 -0.93
CA ASP A 227 -2.63 -13.82 -1.83
C ASP A 227 -4.09 -14.12 -1.45
N HIS A 228 -4.52 -13.65 -0.28
CA HIS A 228 -5.88 -13.90 0.21
C HIS A 228 -6.94 -13.20 -0.66
N GLU A 229 -7.99 -13.95 -1.01
CA GLU A 229 -9.08 -13.47 -1.89
C GLU A 229 -9.68 -12.13 -1.44
N LEU A 230 -9.89 -11.94 -0.13
CA LEU A 230 -10.48 -10.71 0.42
C LEU A 230 -9.62 -9.47 0.12
N VAL A 231 -8.31 -9.58 0.24
CA VAL A 231 -7.37 -8.48 -0.04
C VAL A 231 -7.35 -8.20 -1.55
N ALA A 232 -7.10 -9.23 -2.35
CA ALA A 232 -7.03 -9.12 -3.80
C ALA A 232 -8.32 -8.56 -4.40
N ARG A 233 -9.47 -9.05 -3.97
CA ARG A 233 -10.78 -8.55 -4.41
C ARG A 233 -11.01 -7.10 -3.98
N THR A 234 -10.60 -6.72 -2.77
CA THR A 234 -10.74 -5.34 -2.29
C THR A 234 -9.87 -4.38 -3.10
N ILE A 235 -8.66 -4.76 -3.49
CA ILE A 235 -7.79 -4.00 -4.39
C ILE A 235 -8.42 -3.92 -5.79
N ALA A 236 -8.77 -5.07 -6.38
CA ALA A 236 -9.33 -5.13 -7.73
C ALA A 236 -10.61 -4.31 -7.90
N THR A 237 -11.44 -4.21 -6.85
CA THR A 237 -12.69 -3.44 -6.87
C THR A 237 -12.56 -2.03 -6.33
N ALA A 238 -11.36 -1.60 -5.93
CA ALA A 238 -11.14 -0.24 -5.47
C ALA A 238 -11.47 0.78 -6.55
N ASN A 239 -11.92 1.96 -6.14
CA ASN A 239 -12.24 3.10 -7.00
C ASN A 239 -11.06 4.06 -7.16
N LEU A 240 -9.95 3.81 -6.50
CA LEU A 240 -8.70 4.56 -6.56
C LEU A 240 -7.58 3.63 -7.03
N PRO A 241 -6.58 4.15 -7.76
CA PRO A 241 -5.37 3.40 -8.09
C PRO A 241 -4.67 2.91 -6.82
N VAL A 242 -4.33 1.61 -6.78
CA VAL A 242 -3.61 1.00 -5.67
C VAL A 242 -2.19 0.67 -6.13
N PHE A 243 -1.21 1.21 -5.43
CA PHE A 243 0.20 0.90 -5.59
C PHE A 243 0.61 -0.07 -4.51
N THR A 244 1.31 -1.13 -4.87
CA THR A 244 1.84 -2.09 -3.91
C THR A 244 3.35 -2.02 -3.83
N GLY A 245 3.88 -2.18 -2.63
CA GLY A 245 5.31 -2.30 -2.36
C GLY A 245 5.52 -3.42 -1.35
N ILE A 246 5.10 -4.65 -1.71
CA ILE A 246 4.95 -5.78 -0.79
C ILE A 246 6.04 -6.83 -1.02
N GLY A 247 6.45 -7.00 -2.28
CA GLY A 247 7.14 -8.18 -2.77
C GLY A 247 8.64 -8.22 -2.50
N HIS A 248 9.20 -9.40 -2.77
CA HIS A 248 10.62 -9.65 -2.97
C HIS A 248 10.87 -9.92 -4.46
N GLU A 249 12.14 -9.93 -4.87
CA GLU A 249 12.54 -10.05 -6.29
C GLU A 249 11.97 -11.29 -7.02
N ILE A 250 11.56 -12.33 -6.29
CA ILE A 250 11.21 -13.63 -6.85
C ILE A 250 9.71 -13.95 -6.76
N ASP A 251 8.98 -13.36 -5.80
CA ASP A 251 7.59 -13.76 -5.51
C ASP A 251 6.61 -12.58 -5.73
N THR A 252 5.80 -12.64 -6.76
CA THR A 252 4.69 -11.69 -7.03
C THR A 252 3.43 -12.17 -6.33
N SER A 253 2.84 -11.38 -5.43
CA SER A 253 1.59 -11.71 -4.76
C SER A 253 0.36 -11.50 -5.66
N VAL A 254 -0.80 -12.08 -5.29
CA VAL A 254 -2.07 -11.82 -6.00
C VAL A 254 -2.45 -10.34 -5.86
N ALA A 255 -2.15 -9.71 -4.73
CA ALA A 255 -2.33 -8.27 -4.54
C ALA A 255 -1.56 -7.45 -5.58
N ASP A 256 -0.31 -7.83 -5.90
CA ASP A 256 0.50 -7.18 -6.93
C ASP A 256 -0.09 -7.38 -8.33
N VAL A 257 -0.63 -8.57 -8.61
CA VAL A 257 -1.23 -8.88 -9.91
C VAL A 257 -2.45 -8.02 -10.20
N VAL A 258 -3.28 -7.73 -9.18
CA VAL A 258 -4.52 -6.95 -9.33
C VAL A 258 -4.35 -5.46 -9.05
N ALA A 259 -3.18 -5.02 -8.60
CA ALA A 259 -2.87 -3.62 -8.32
C ALA A 259 -2.76 -2.79 -9.60
N HIS A 260 -2.89 -1.48 -9.47
CA HIS A 260 -2.59 -0.54 -10.55
C HIS A 260 -1.11 -0.61 -10.93
N THR A 261 -0.25 -0.53 -9.94
CA THR A 261 1.21 -0.61 -10.10
C THR A 261 1.79 -1.44 -8.96
N ALA A 262 2.61 -2.41 -9.32
CA ALA A 262 3.30 -3.27 -8.37
C ALA A 262 4.79 -2.94 -8.33
N SER A 263 5.32 -2.73 -7.15
CA SER A 263 6.72 -2.45 -6.87
C SER A 263 7.29 -3.49 -5.91
N LYS A 264 8.60 -3.72 -5.98
CA LYS A 264 9.26 -4.77 -5.19
C LYS A 264 9.47 -4.40 -3.72
N THR A 265 9.50 -3.12 -3.40
CA THR A 265 9.81 -2.63 -2.06
C THR A 265 9.00 -1.38 -1.74
N PRO A 266 8.85 -0.99 -0.46
CA PRO A 266 8.28 0.28 -0.07
C PRO A 266 8.96 1.48 -0.74
N THR A 267 10.29 1.48 -0.79
CA THR A 267 11.10 2.51 -1.47
C THR A 267 10.76 2.60 -2.96
N ALA A 268 10.76 1.46 -3.68
CA ALA A 268 10.41 1.42 -5.09
C ALA A 268 8.95 1.84 -5.36
N CYS A 269 8.04 1.61 -4.42
CA CYS A 269 6.66 2.09 -4.50
C CYS A 269 6.59 3.62 -4.37
N ALA A 270 7.37 4.21 -3.46
CA ALA A 270 7.49 5.66 -3.34
C ALA A 270 8.15 6.26 -4.59
N GLU A 271 9.24 5.67 -5.08
CA GLU A 271 9.95 6.09 -6.29
C GLU A 271 9.01 6.10 -7.52
N ALA A 272 8.17 5.07 -7.69
CA ALA A 272 7.21 5.04 -8.79
C ALA A 272 6.20 6.21 -8.74
N LEU A 273 5.77 6.65 -7.57
CA LEU A 273 4.92 7.82 -7.39
C LEU A 273 5.69 9.13 -7.63
N ILE A 274 6.94 9.19 -7.16
CA ILE A 274 7.84 10.33 -7.37
C ILE A 274 8.11 10.52 -8.86
N ASP A 275 8.41 9.46 -9.59
CA ASP A 275 8.69 9.50 -11.03
C ASP A 275 7.49 10.07 -11.81
N ILE A 276 6.26 9.68 -11.46
CA ILE A 276 5.05 10.20 -12.07
C ILE A 276 4.91 11.71 -11.82
N ALA A 277 5.11 12.15 -10.59
CA ALA A 277 5.01 13.57 -10.24
C ALA A 277 6.15 14.39 -10.86
N MET A 278 7.39 13.86 -10.84
CA MET A 278 8.56 14.50 -11.43
C MET A 278 8.47 14.62 -12.95
N ASP A 279 7.81 13.67 -13.64
CA ASP A 279 7.56 13.79 -15.08
C ASP A 279 6.73 15.05 -15.41
N VAL A 280 5.75 15.40 -14.59
CA VAL A 280 4.96 16.63 -14.74
C VAL A 280 5.83 17.87 -14.48
N VAL A 281 6.65 17.84 -13.43
CA VAL A 281 7.57 18.94 -13.11
C VAL A 281 8.53 19.17 -14.27
N ASN A 282 9.19 18.10 -14.74
CA ASN A 282 10.15 18.17 -15.85
C ASN A 282 9.50 18.67 -17.14
N ARG A 283 8.31 18.19 -17.50
CA ARG A 283 7.56 18.68 -18.66
C ARG A 283 7.20 20.15 -18.53
N SER A 284 6.87 20.59 -17.33
CA SER A 284 6.59 21.99 -17.05
C SER A 284 7.83 22.86 -17.24
N GLU A 285 8.99 22.41 -16.73
CA GLU A 285 10.26 23.11 -16.89
C GLU A 285 10.68 23.23 -18.36
N VAL A 286 10.55 22.14 -19.13
CA VAL A 286 10.81 22.17 -20.58
C VAL A 286 9.88 23.14 -21.29
N ALA A 287 8.59 23.11 -21.00
CA ALA A 287 7.63 24.04 -21.59
C ALA A 287 7.94 25.52 -21.27
N TRP A 288 8.41 25.78 -20.04
CA TRP A 288 8.88 27.10 -19.64
C TRP A 288 10.12 27.55 -20.41
N ALA A 289 11.09 26.64 -20.59
CA ALA A 289 12.30 26.92 -21.38
C ALA A 289 11.94 27.23 -22.83
N ASP A 290 11.06 26.43 -23.44
CA ASP A 290 10.58 26.64 -24.82
C ASP A 290 9.86 27.98 -24.98
N ILE A 291 8.99 28.33 -24.01
CA ILE A 291 8.30 29.63 -24.00
C ILE A 291 9.30 30.77 -23.90
N ALA A 292 10.32 30.65 -23.03
CA ALA A 292 11.34 31.68 -22.88
C ALA A 292 12.20 31.83 -24.15
N GLU A 293 12.55 30.74 -24.81
CA GLU A 293 13.31 30.72 -26.05
C GLU A 293 12.50 31.35 -27.21
N ILE A 294 11.25 30.93 -27.36
CA ILE A 294 10.33 31.49 -28.38
C ILE A 294 10.15 32.99 -28.15
N ALA A 295 9.92 33.43 -26.92
CA ALA A 295 9.76 34.82 -26.56
C ALA A 295 11.04 35.65 -26.92
N THR A 296 12.20 35.12 -26.54
CA THR A 296 13.50 35.77 -26.80
C THR A 296 13.78 35.87 -28.30
N THR A 297 13.59 34.76 -29.01
CA THR A 297 13.81 34.69 -30.48
C THR A 297 12.86 35.61 -31.23
N THR A 298 11.61 35.68 -30.81
CA THR A 298 10.60 36.58 -31.40
C THR A 298 10.99 38.03 -31.18
N ILE A 299 11.39 38.39 -29.97
CA ILE A 299 11.87 39.75 -29.65
C ILE A 299 13.10 40.12 -30.48
N ASP A 300 14.08 39.24 -30.59
CA ASP A 300 15.32 39.50 -31.31
C ASP A 300 15.08 39.58 -32.82
N THR A 301 14.23 38.72 -33.36
CA THR A 301 13.81 38.75 -34.76
C THR A 301 13.09 40.08 -35.10
N GLU A 302 12.19 40.52 -34.24
CA GLU A 302 11.48 41.78 -34.46
C GLU A 302 12.39 43.01 -34.24
N ARG A 303 13.37 42.95 -33.33
CA ARG A 303 14.43 43.95 -33.18
C ARG A 303 15.30 44.07 -34.44
N GLU A 304 15.72 42.97 -35.03
CA GLU A 304 16.48 42.96 -36.27
C GLU A 304 15.66 43.48 -37.46
N ARG A 305 14.38 43.12 -37.48
CA ARG A 305 13.43 43.61 -38.48
C ARG A 305 13.24 45.12 -38.36
N LEU A 306 13.07 45.61 -37.15
CA LEU A 306 13.02 47.06 -36.85
C LEU A 306 14.30 47.77 -37.26
N ALA A 307 15.46 47.21 -36.95
CA ALA A 307 16.75 47.77 -37.33
C ALA A 307 16.96 47.82 -38.86
N ARG A 308 16.40 46.83 -39.61
CA ARG A 308 16.36 46.86 -41.08
C ARG A 308 15.42 47.94 -41.59
N TYR A 309 14.21 48.05 -41.04
CA TYR A 309 13.27 49.08 -41.45
C TYR A 309 13.78 50.50 -41.18
N ALA A 310 14.42 50.69 -40.01
CA ALA A 310 15.05 51.95 -39.66
C ALA A 310 16.18 52.33 -40.65
N ARG A 311 17.02 51.36 -41.06
CA ARG A 311 18.07 51.56 -42.05
C ARG A 311 17.49 51.90 -43.44
N HIS A 312 16.48 51.19 -43.90
CA HIS A 312 15.80 51.46 -45.15
C HIS A 312 15.09 52.84 -45.18
N ALA A 313 14.43 53.18 -44.08
CA ALA A 313 13.81 54.49 -43.93
C ALA A 313 14.83 55.61 -43.91
N ALA A 314 15.99 55.44 -43.28
CA ALA A 314 17.08 56.47 -43.30
C ALA A 314 17.66 56.68 -44.71
N ILE A 315 17.77 55.62 -45.50
CA ILE A 315 18.24 55.72 -46.90
C ILE A 315 17.20 56.42 -47.81
N GLY A 316 15.90 56.09 -47.61
CA GLY A 316 14.81 56.66 -48.35
C GLY A 316 14.45 58.11 -47.93
N ALA A 317 14.78 58.48 -46.71
CA ALA A 317 14.35 59.74 -46.08
C ALA A 317 15.02 61.01 -46.66
N ARG A 318 16.14 60.89 -47.36
CA ARG A 318 16.79 62.06 -48.05
C ARG A 318 15.91 62.66 -49.15
N THR A 319 14.92 61.96 -49.66
CA THR A 319 14.09 62.37 -50.78
C THR A 319 12.62 62.70 -50.44
N ARG A 320 12.10 62.27 -49.30
CA ARG A 320 10.70 62.47 -48.91
C ARG A 320 10.48 62.71 -47.39
N LEU A 321 11.28 63.62 -46.86
CA LEU A 321 11.43 63.79 -45.43
C LEU A 321 10.16 64.15 -44.62
N THR A 322 9.18 64.79 -45.23
CA THR A 322 8.04 65.31 -44.46
C THR A 322 6.87 64.28 -44.32
N VAL A 323 6.58 63.56 -45.38
CA VAL A 323 5.46 62.59 -45.38
C VAL A 323 5.82 61.25 -44.71
N GLU A 324 7.02 60.76 -44.96
CA GLU A 324 7.48 59.47 -44.36
C GLU A 324 7.80 59.63 -42.90
N ARG A 325 8.20 60.81 -42.42
CA ARG A 325 8.42 61.02 -40.97
C ARG A 325 7.12 60.88 -40.14
N HIS A 326 5.99 61.35 -40.71
CA HIS A 326 4.69 61.21 -40.08
C HIS A 326 4.22 59.72 -40.10
N ARG A 327 4.51 59.03 -41.21
CA ARG A 327 4.18 57.62 -41.38
C ARG A 327 5.00 56.70 -40.45
N MET A 328 6.29 57.03 -40.27
CA MET A 328 7.15 56.30 -39.32
C MET A 328 6.74 56.47 -37.83
N SER A 329 6.43 57.71 -37.44
CA SER A 329 5.95 57.99 -36.08
C SER A 329 4.72 57.15 -35.72
N THR A 330 3.78 57.09 -36.67
CA THR A 330 2.53 56.32 -36.49
C THR A 330 2.78 54.81 -36.47
N THR A 331 3.75 54.31 -37.26
CA THR A 331 4.09 52.89 -37.32
C THR A 331 4.84 52.45 -36.05
N THR A 332 5.75 53.26 -35.54
CA THR A 332 6.49 53.01 -34.28
C THR A 332 5.51 52.98 -33.09
N THR A 333 4.56 53.90 -33.03
CA THR A 333 3.55 53.98 -31.99
C THR A 333 2.65 52.73 -31.99
N ARG A 334 2.32 52.23 -33.16
CA ARG A 334 1.50 51.03 -33.34
C ARG A 334 2.26 49.74 -32.87
N LEU A 335 3.55 49.65 -33.23
CA LEU A 335 4.42 48.54 -32.84
C LEU A 335 4.65 48.48 -31.32
N THR A 336 4.93 49.62 -30.70
CA THR A 336 5.10 49.74 -29.24
C THR A 336 3.82 49.32 -28.55
N ARG A 337 2.65 49.76 -29.03
CA ARG A 337 1.37 49.42 -28.45
C ARG A 337 1.06 47.92 -28.60
N THR A 338 1.46 47.31 -29.73
CA THR A 338 1.27 45.87 -29.97
C THR A 338 2.21 45.06 -29.11
N ILE A 339 3.47 45.48 -28.96
CA ILE A 339 4.45 44.83 -28.07
C ILE A 339 3.99 44.91 -26.60
N ASP A 340 3.52 46.08 -26.15
CA ASP A 340 3.01 46.26 -24.81
C ASP A 340 1.78 45.42 -24.53
N THR A 341 0.85 45.31 -25.51
CA THR A 341 -0.34 44.48 -25.37
C THR A 341 0.00 42.98 -25.36
N THR A 342 0.93 42.53 -26.23
CA THR A 342 1.34 41.14 -26.32
C THR A 342 2.14 40.74 -25.07
N THR A 343 3.11 41.56 -24.65
CA THR A 343 3.91 41.30 -23.43
C THR A 343 3.03 41.30 -22.17
N LYS A 344 2.00 42.16 -22.13
CA LYS A 344 1.04 42.20 -21.04
C LYS A 344 0.13 40.99 -21.05
N SER A 345 -0.30 40.51 -22.22
CA SER A 345 -1.08 39.28 -22.39
C SER A 345 -0.28 38.03 -21.95
N GLU A 346 0.96 37.92 -22.41
CA GLU A 346 1.83 36.77 -22.00
C GLU A 346 2.18 36.80 -20.51
N LYS A 347 2.43 38.00 -19.96
CA LYS A 347 2.64 38.16 -18.52
C LYS A 347 1.40 37.76 -17.72
N GLN A 348 0.20 38.12 -18.19
CA GLN A 348 -1.05 37.70 -17.56
C GLN A 348 -1.25 36.17 -17.62
N ALA A 349 -0.89 35.52 -18.74
CA ALA A 349 -0.93 34.06 -18.86
C ALA A 349 0.04 33.39 -17.89
N LEU A 350 1.26 33.94 -17.74
CA LEU A 350 2.25 33.48 -16.77
C LEU A 350 1.78 33.65 -15.33
N ASP A 351 1.20 34.79 -14.99
CA ASP A 351 0.67 35.07 -13.66
C ASP A 351 -0.51 34.12 -13.33
N LEU A 352 -1.34 33.78 -14.31
CA LEU A 352 -2.43 32.80 -14.14
C LEU A 352 -1.91 31.39 -13.90
N PHE A 353 -0.85 30.98 -14.60
CA PHE A 353 -0.18 29.68 -14.36
C PHE A 353 0.47 29.61 -12.98
N ALA A 354 1.16 30.69 -12.58
CA ALA A 354 1.73 30.79 -11.23
C ALA A 354 0.65 30.77 -10.14
N ALA A 355 -0.50 31.41 -10.38
CA ALA A 355 -1.63 31.39 -9.45
C ALA A 355 -2.25 29.97 -9.33
N ARG A 356 -2.36 29.24 -10.44
CA ARG A 356 -2.83 27.85 -10.44
C ARG A 356 -1.87 26.91 -9.67
N LEU A 357 -0.56 27.03 -9.89
CA LEU A 357 0.45 26.30 -9.12
C LEU A 357 0.39 26.62 -7.62
N SER A 358 0.23 27.90 -7.30
CA SER A 358 0.11 28.35 -5.91
C SER A 358 -1.20 27.95 -5.23
N ALA A 359 -2.27 27.70 -5.99
CA ALA A 359 -3.57 27.27 -5.46
C ALA A 359 -3.56 25.80 -5.02
N VAL A 360 -2.64 24.99 -5.56
CA VAL A 360 -2.47 23.56 -5.21
C VAL A 360 -1.42 23.36 -4.10
N ASP A 361 -0.78 24.44 -3.62
CA ASP A 361 0.23 24.39 -2.57
C ASP A 361 -0.43 24.14 -1.19
N PRO A 362 -0.21 22.96 -0.62
CA PRO A 362 -0.81 22.59 0.66
C PRO A 362 -0.36 23.49 1.81
N VAL A 363 0.89 23.94 1.77
CA VAL A 363 1.47 24.81 2.82
C VAL A 363 0.70 26.13 2.91
N ARG A 364 0.34 26.71 1.75
CA ARG A 364 -0.46 27.95 1.71
C ARG A 364 -1.91 27.75 2.14
N THR A 365 -2.45 26.57 1.93
CA THR A 365 -3.81 26.25 2.37
C THR A 365 -3.87 26.20 3.89
N LEU A 366 -2.90 25.54 4.53
CA LEU A 366 -2.78 25.53 5.98
C LEU A 366 -2.46 26.92 6.54
N ALA A 367 -1.61 27.72 5.89
CA ALA A 367 -1.29 29.09 6.29
C ALA A 367 -2.49 30.08 6.19
N ARG A 368 -3.53 29.76 5.44
CA ARG A 368 -4.79 30.53 5.37
C ARG A 368 -5.76 30.24 6.50
N GLY A 369 -5.34 29.44 7.46
CA GLY A 369 -6.17 29.08 8.61
C GLY A 369 -7.01 27.83 8.41
N TRP A 370 -6.80 27.08 7.32
CA TRP A 370 -7.38 25.75 7.17
C TRP A 370 -6.61 24.77 8.06
N SER A 371 -7.29 23.78 8.50
CA SER A 371 -6.70 22.73 9.32
C SER A 371 -7.14 21.36 8.80
N ILE A 372 -6.33 20.37 9.04
CA ILE A 372 -6.65 18.98 8.74
C ILE A 372 -6.78 18.25 10.05
N THR A 373 -8.00 17.88 10.40
CA THR A 373 -8.28 17.09 11.60
C THR A 373 -8.25 15.62 11.26
N ARG A 374 -7.55 14.83 12.07
CA ARG A 374 -7.40 13.40 11.96
C ARG A 374 -7.76 12.72 13.28
N THR A 375 -8.18 11.51 13.21
CA THR A 375 -8.24 10.64 14.38
C THR A 375 -6.81 10.23 14.80
N MET A 376 -6.65 9.67 15.97
CA MET A 376 -5.37 9.09 16.42
C MET A 376 -4.83 8.00 15.48
N SER A 377 -5.69 7.34 14.72
CA SER A 377 -5.32 6.37 13.68
C SER A 377 -4.80 7.00 12.37
N GLY A 378 -4.82 8.35 12.27
CA GLY A 378 -4.34 9.09 11.10
C GLY A 378 -5.38 9.38 10.03
N THR A 379 -6.63 8.92 10.21
CA THR A 379 -7.74 9.14 9.25
C THR A 379 -8.20 10.58 9.30
N VAL A 380 -8.38 11.22 8.13
CA VAL A 380 -8.90 12.59 8.04
C VAL A 380 -10.40 12.60 8.34
N VAL A 381 -10.81 13.32 9.35
CA VAL A 381 -12.22 13.54 9.70
C VAL A 381 -12.85 14.52 8.73
N ARG A 382 -13.94 14.13 8.06
CA ARG A 382 -14.66 14.97 7.08
C ARG A 382 -16.10 15.23 7.45
N GLN A 383 -16.68 14.31 8.18
CA GLN A 383 -18.06 14.41 8.65
C GLN A 383 -18.08 14.25 10.17
N ALA A 384 -18.97 14.96 10.83
CA ALA A 384 -19.14 14.85 12.27
C ALA A 384 -19.45 13.40 12.70
N SER A 385 -20.15 12.64 11.84
CA SER A 385 -20.48 11.24 12.07
C SER A 385 -19.28 10.27 12.11
N GLU A 386 -18.09 10.72 11.72
CA GLU A 386 -16.85 9.93 11.74
C GLU A 386 -16.12 9.99 13.08
N VAL A 387 -16.66 10.76 14.03
CA VAL A 387 -16.06 11.00 15.33
C VAL A 387 -17.09 10.68 16.40
N SER A 388 -16.65 10.09 17.50
CA SER A 388 -17.49 9.83 18.67
C SER A 388 -17.07 10.72 19.84
N PRO A 389 -18.00 11.09 20.73
CA PRO A 389 -17.64 11.77 21.97
C PRO A 389 -16.58 10.98 22.75
N GLY A 390 -15.50 11.63 23.10
CA GLY A 390 -14.33 11.01 23.74
C GLY A 390 -13.16 10.71 22.79
N ASP A 391 -13.37 10.79 21.48
CA ASP A 391 -12.29 10.56 20.51
C ASP A 391 -11.24 11.67 20.58
N THR A 392 -9.98 11.25 20.55
CA THR A 392 -8.87 12.19 20.45
C THR A 392 -8.61 12.52 18.98
N LEU A 393 -8.66 13.79 18.68
CA LEU A 393 -8.43 14.35 17.35
C LEU A 393 -7.09 15.07 17.30
N VAL A 394 -6.37 14.92 16.23
CA VAL A 394 -5.13 15.63 15.92
C VAL A 394 -5.40 16.56 14.75
N THR A 395 -5.44 17.84 15.01
CA THR A 395 -5.62 18.87 13.99
C THR A 395 -4.27 19.44 13.60
N THR A 396 -3.88 19.24 12.34
CA THR A 396 -2.69 19.85 11.77
C THR A 396 -3.01 21.24 11.28
N VAL A 397 -2.31 22.22 11.75
CA VAL A 397 -2.35 23.64 11.35
C VAL A 397 -1.00 24.03 10.72
N ALA A 398 -0.86 25.27 10.30
CA ALA A 398 0.31 25.75 9.56
C ALA A 398 1.65 25.55 10.28
N ASP A 399 1.68 25.64 11.60
CA ASP A 399 2.89 25.68 12.43
C ASP A 399 2.95 24.54 13.46
N GLY A 400 2.03 23.58 13.39
CA GLY A 400 2.03 22.47 14.34
C GLY A 400 0.78 21.61 14.32
N THR A 401 0.62 20.87 15.38
CA THR A 401 -0.56 20.04 15.61
C THR A 401 -1.20 20.35 16.94
N ILE A 402 -2.51 20.38 16.96
CA ILE A 402 -3.33 20.58 18.16
C ILE A 402 -4.03 19.25 18.42
N THR A 403 -3.83 18.72 19.61
CA THR A 403 -4.61 17.56 20.06
C THR A 403 -5.81 18.03 20.87
N SER A 404 -6.98 17.55 20.51
CA SER A 404 -8.24 17.87 21.18
C SER A 404 -9.06 16.59 21.36
N THR A 405 -10.00 16.63 22.27
CA THR A 405 -10.95 15.54 22.48
C THR A 405 -12.33 16.02 22.05
N ALA A 406 -13.03 15.24 21.27
CA ALA A 406 -14.40 15.51 20.88
C ALA A 406 -15.30 15.37 22.13
N THR A 407 -15.96 16.47 22.56
CA THR A 407 -16.83 16.45 23.73
C THR A 407 -18.28 16.35 23.34
N GLU A 408 -18.68 17.02 22.26
CA GLU A 408 -20.04 17.06 21.75
C GLU A 408 -20.01 17.11 20.23
N ILE A 409 -20.95 16.45 19.60
CA ILE A 409 -21.05 16.36 18.13
C ILE A 409 -22.52 16.65 17.79
N ASP A 410 -22.77 17.77 17.14
CA ASP A 410 -24.10 18.19 16.66
C ASP A 410 -24.47 17.52 15.32
#